data_114a46f92836c36b1af563aa90b03d58
#
_entry.id   114a46f92836c36b1af563aa90b03d58
#
_cell.length_a   1.000
_cell.length_b   1.000
_cell.length_c   1.000
_cell.angle_alpha   90.00
_cell.angle_beta   90.00
_cell.angle_gamma   90.00
#
_symmetry.space_group_name_H-M   'P 1'
#
loop_
_entity.id
_entity.type
_entity.pdbx_description
1 polymer ?
#
loop_
_entity_poly.entity_id
_entity_poly.type
_entity_poly.pdbx_seq_one_letter_code
_entity_poly.pdbx_strand_id
1 'polypeptide(L)'
;MKRCLSLTALGLSVCLLTGCAQGAVLQSGSHAPVELSSWVASWEKDKGLAEYRQFKNHLSSIGCFMAYYDSEDKLFIPEETREIAAFVRKEGQKQRYLTITNDWQDEKGRQNPKNKDLLKRLFVNDEQKNAAIQEMLSAAHELECTGIELDYEAFFKDKALLQDYLSFTYKLSMACIKENLDLRIVLEPGMPMDAGFCKGPEYVVMFYNLHGRHSGPGAKADAEFIQKTIEKMAAIPGRKSAAFATGGCLWEDYGLLGLKKGPVRFVDEDEAAALVQKHSLTPERDAESAALHCQYEENGHHYELWYADSETINAWIKLATDNGIERISLWRLGGNTDIKAVKNR
;
A
#
# COMPACT_ATOMS: atom_id res chain seq x y z
N MET A 1 5.32 -91.53 26.70
CA MET A 1 5.67 -92.18 25.44
C MET A 1 4.57 -91.94 24.41
N LYS A 2 4.95 -91.71 23.23
CA LYS A 2 4.20 -91.53 21.98
C LYS A 2 3.88 -90.06 21.64
N ARG A 3 4.68 -89.62 20.68
CA ARG A 3 4.54 -88.42 19.87
C ARG A 3 3.36 -88.59 18.87
N CYS A 4 2.62 -87.54 18.66
CA CYS A 4 1.82 -87.31 17.47
C CYS A 4 2.14 -85.97 16.86
N LEU A 5 2.71 -86.01 15.67
CA LEU A 5 2.84 -84.91 14.77
C LEU A 5 1.47 -84.62 14.13
N SER A 6 1.09 -83.33 14.06
CA SER A 6 0.07 -82.86 13.13
C SER A 6 0.61 -81.71 12.31
N LEU A 7 0.61 -81.94 11.00
CA LEU A 7 0.87 -80.95 9.94
C LEU A 7 -0.25 -79.89 9.94
N THR A 8 0.13 -78.64 9.94
CA THR A 8 -0.78 -77.55 9.58
C THR A 8 -0.35 -76.95 8.27
N ALA A 9 -1.31 -76.97 7.34
CA ALA A 9 -1.17 -76.45 5.98
C ALA A 9 -1.12 -74.90 6.03
N LEU A 10 -0.15 -74.37 5.27
CA LEU A 10 -0.03 -72.93 5.02
C LEU A 10 -1.03 -72.53 3.93
N GLY A 11 -2.03 -71.79 4.28
CA GLY A 11 -2.93 -71.07 3.33
C GLY A 11 -2.37 -69.73 2.94
N LEU A 12 -1.98 -69.57 1.68
CA LEU A 12 -1.54 -68.29 1.12
C LEU A 12 -2.79 -67.47 0.80
N SER A 13 -3.09 -66.44 1.62
CA SER A 13 -4.08 -65.41 1.28
C SER A 13 -3.39 -64.29 0.51
N VAL A 14 -3.69 -64.19 -0.78
CA VAL A 14 -3.33 -63.07 -1.63
C VAL A 14 -4.33 -61.94 -1.35
N CYS A 15 -3.93 -60.90 -0.60
CA CYS A 15 -4.67 -59.66 -0.49
C CYS A 15 -4.40 -58.79 -1.72
N LEU A 16 -5.36 -58.70 -2.61
CA LEU A 16 -5.41 -57.68 -3.66
C LEU A 16 -5.69 -56.32 -3.02
N LEU A 17 -4.65 -55.51 -2.89
CA LEU A 17 -4.78 -54.10 -2.55
C LEU A 17 -5.26 -53.33 -3.78
N THR A 18 -6.57 -53.13 -3.90
CA THR A 18 -7.13 -52.11 -4.77
C THR A 18 -6.90 -50.73 -4.13
N GLY A 19 -5.84 -50.09 -4.57
CA GLY A 19 -5.56 -48.69 -4.23
C GLY A 19 -6.63 -47.78 -4.84
N CYS A 20 -7.59 -47.33 -4.06
CA CYS A 20 -8.40 -46.17 -4.41
C CYS A 20 -7.48 -44.94 -4.35
N ALA A 21 -7.00 -44.46 -5.49
CA ALA A 21 -6.47 -43.10 -5.60
C ALA A 21 -7.65 -42.14 -5.37
N GLN A 22 -7.81 -41.70 -4.13
CA GLN A 22 -8.62 -40.53 -3.84
C GLN A 22 -7.86 -39.34 -4.41
N GLY A 23 -8.27 -38.87 -5.58
CA GLY A 23 -7.89 -37.56 -6.09
C GLY A 23 -8.28 -36.54 -5.04
N ALA A 24 -7.28 -35.91 -4.45
CA ALA A 24 -7.51 -34.71 -3.66
C ALA A 24 -8.15 -33.67 -4.59
N VAL A 25 -9.46 -33.54 -4.51
CA VAL A 25 -10.17 -32.39 -5.05
C VAL A 25 -9.64 -31.21 -4.24
N LEU A 26 -8.74 -30.42 -4.85
CA LEU A 26 -8.41 -29.09 -4.35
C LEU A 26 -9.75 -28.33 -4.26
N GLN A 27 -10.32 -28.26 -3.06
CA GLN A 27 -11.39 -27.34 -2.78
C GLN A 27 -10.84 -25.97 -3.16
N SER A 28 -11.40 -25.36 -4.19
CA SER A 28 -11.27 -23.93 -4.44
C SER A 28 -11.85 -23.25 -3.21
N GLY A 29 -10.97 -22.91 -2.27
CA GLY A 29 -11.36 -22.16 -1.09
C GLY A 29 -12.01 -20.87 -1.58
N SER A 30 -13.26 -20.64 -1.19
CA SER A 30 -13.87 -19.34 -1.30
C SER A 30 -13.10 -18.43 -0.34
N HIS A 31 -12.10 -17.71 -0.86
CA HIS A 31 -11.44 -16.68 -0.08
C HIS A 31 -12.50 -15.68 0.39
N ALA A 32 -12.40 -15.24 1.65
CA ALA A 32 -13.24 -14.15 2.15
C ALA A 32 -13.09 -12.93 1.22
N PRO A 33 -14.11 -12.10 1.05
CA PRO A 33 -14.00 -10.87 0.28
C PRO A 33 -12.83 -10.03 0.79
N VAL A 34 -12.02 -9.51 -0.13
CA VAL A 34 -10.89 -8.64 0.19
C VAL A 34 -11.42 -7.33 0.78
N GLU A 35 -10.87 -6.90 1.89
CA GLU A 35 -11.14 -5.57 2.43
C GLU A 35 -10.32 -4.53 1.65
N LEU A 36 -11.01 -3.76 0.80
CA LEU A 36 -10.39 -2.68 0.05
C LEU A 36 -10.41 -1.36 0.80
N SER A 37 -9.32 -0.64 0.75
CA SER A 37 -9.20 0.75 1.18
C SER A 37 -8.53 1.59 0.11
N SER A 38 -8.65 2.91 0.21
CA SER A 38 -7.96 3.82 -0.69
C SER A 38 -7.74 5.18 -0.02
N TRP A 39 -7.10 6.10 -0.73
CA TRP A 39 -6.89 7.48 -0.30
C TRP A 39 -7.48 8.46 -1.30
N VAL A 40 -7.96 9.59 -0.79
CA VAL A 40 -8.21 10.80 -1.57
C VAL A 40 -7.18 11.84 -1.17
N ALA A 41 -6.39 12.30 -2.13
CA ALA A 41 -5.34 13.27 -1.90
C ALA A 41 -5.85 14.71 -1.99
N SER A 42 -5.42 15.58 -1.07
CA SER A 42 -5.85 16.97 -0.99
C SER A 42 -5.59 17.76 -2.28
N TRP A 43 -4.42 17.54 -2.89
CA TRP A 43 -4.02 18.24 -4.12
C TRP A 43 -4.80 17.84 -5.39
N GLU A 44 -5.61 16.78 -5.30
CA GLU A 44 -6.44 16.28 -6.41
C GLU A 44 -7.83 15.87 -5.92
N LYS A 45 -8.29 16.58 -4.89
CA LYS A 45 -9.54 16.34 -4.16
C LYS A 45 -10.72 16.06 -5.08
N ASP A 46 -10.95 16.92 -6.08
CA ASP A 46 -12.16 16.83 -6.90
C ASP A 46 -12.21 15.56 -7.75
N LYS A 47 -11.10 15.18 -8.38
CA LYS A 47 -11.00 13.90 -9.11
C LYS A 47 -11.16 12.72 -8.15
N GLY A 48 -10.46 12.74 -7.00
CA GLY A 48 -10.53 11.69 -6.01
C GLY A 48 -11.94 11.50 -5.45
N LEU A 49 -12.66 12.56 -5.13
CA LEU A 49 -14.04 12.49 -4.66
C LEU A 49 -15.04 12.06 -5.74
N ALA A 50 -14.78 12.40 -7.00
CA ALA A 50 -15.60 11.91 -8.12
C ALA A 50 -15.48 10.39 -8.28
N GLU A 51 -14.27 9.84 -8.20
CA GLU A 51 -14.04 8.38 -8.21
C GLU A 51 -14.55 7.70 -6.94
N TYR A 52 -14.35 8.32 -5.77
CA TYR A 52 -14.88 7.80 -4.52
C TYR A 52 -16.40 7.56 -4.61
N ARG A 53 -17.18 8.49 -5.15
CA ARG A 53 -18.63 8.29 -5.35
C ARG A 53 -18.95 7.05 -6.17
N GLN A 54 -18.11 6.73 -7.14
CA GLN A 54 -18.30 5.59 -8.03
C GLN A 54 -17.87 4.26 -7.38
N PHE A 55 -16.90 4.30 -6.44
CA PHE A 55 -16.24 3.12 -5.90
C PHE A 55 -16.52 2.88 -4.41
N LYS A 56 -17.13 3.81 -3.69
CA LYS A 56 -17.31 3.78 -2.23
C LYS A 56 -17.96 2.50 -1.67
N ASN A 57 -18.83 1.86 -2.43
CA ASN A 57 -19.50 0.63 -2.00
C ASN A 57 -18.55 -0.59 -1.99
N HIS A 58 -17.39 -0.50 -2.60
CA HIS A 58 -16.32 -1.49 -2.59
C HIS A 58 -15.31 -1.23 -1.48
N LEU A 59 -15.33 -0.03 -0.87
CA LEU A 59 -14.35 0.38 0.13
C LEU A 59 -14.82 0.09 1.55
N SER A 60 -14.00 -0.62 2.31
CA SER A 60 -14.13 -0.77 3.76
C SER A 60 -13.72 0.50 4.49
N SER A 61 -12.68 1.19 4.01
CA SER A 61 -12.18 2.43 4.61
C SER A 61 -11.60 3.40 3.59
N ILE A 62 -11.45 4.67 4.01
CA ILE A 62 -10.84 5.73 3.21
C ILE A 62 -9.85 6.56 4.04
N GLY A 63 -8.70 6.89 3.49
CA GLY A 63 -7.74 7.84 4.01
C GLY A 63 -7.98 9.24 3.44
N CYS A 64 -8.12 10.23 4.32
CA CYS A 64 -8.14 11.65 3.97
C CYS A 64 -6.68 12.13 3.97
N PHE A 65 -6.06 12.18 2.80
CA PHE A 65 -4.65 12.44 2.63
C PHE A 65 -4.45 13.90 2.18
N MET A 66 -3.79 14.79 2.89
CA MET A 66 -3.02 14.56 4.10
C MET A 66 -3.05 15.74 5.05
N ALA A 67 -2.67 15.50 6.31
CA ALA A 67 -2.16 16.51 7.22
C ALA A 67 -0.63 16.41 7.27
N TYR A 68 0.04 17.54 7.54
CA TYR A 68 1.50 17.67 7.62
C TYR A 68 1.90 18.70 8.68
N TYR A 69 3.18 19.08 8.81
CA TYR A 69 3.65 19.98 9.85
C TYR A 69 4.06 21.34 9.29
N ASP A 70 3.75 22.38 10.03
CA ASP A 70 4.14 23.76 9.72
C ASP A 70 5.56 24.10 10.25
N SER A 71 5.94 25.36 10.11
CA SER A 71 7.26 25.87 10.53
C SER A 71 7.48 25.86 12.06
N GLU A 72 6.43 25.75 12.86
CA GLU A 72 6.47 25.62 14.32
C GLU A 72 6.37 24.16 14.79
N ASP A 73 6.48 23.21 13.87
CA ASP A 73 6.29 21.77 14.09
C ASP A 73 4.88 21.43 14.61
N LYS A 74 3.88 22.23 14.24
CA LYS A 74 2.48 22.00 14.56
C LYS A 74 1.78 21.28 13.43
N LEU A 75 0.84 20.40 13.80
CA LEU A 75 0.06 19.67 12.81
C LEU A 75 -0.86 20.64 12.05
N PHE A 76 -0.64 20.73 10.75
CA PHE A 76 -1.43 21.53 9.83
C PHE A 76 -2.34 20.66 8.99
N ILE A 77 -3.62 21.02 8.91
CA ILE A 77 -4.64 20.30 8.13
C ILE A 77 -5.11 21.24 7.01
N PRO A 78 -4.77 20.96 5.73
CA PRO A 78 -5.29 21.73 4.60
C PRO A 78 -6.81 21.74 4.55
N GLU A 79 -7.39 22.82 4.02
CA GLU A 79 -8.85 22.93 3.87
C GLU A 79 -9.41 21.80 2.99
N GLU A 80 -8.69 21.43 1.94
CA GLU A 80 -9.06 20.31 1.06
C GLU A 80 -9.17 18.99 1.83
N THR A 81 -8.30 18.74 2.82
CA THR A 81 -8.36 17.55 3.68
C THR A 81 -9.60 17.60 4.58
N ARG A 82 -9.96 18.77 5.11
CA ARG A 82 -11.19 19.00 5.87
C ARG A 82 -12.44 18.72 5.04
N GLU A 83 -12.44 19.23 3.81
CA GLU A 83 -13.53 19.00 2.86
C GLU A 83 -13.67 17.52 2.47
N ILE A 84 -12.55 16.80 2.26
CA ILE A 84 -12.55 15.35 2.01
C ILE A 84 -13.19 14.63 3.19
N ALA A 85 -12.74 14.89 4.42
CA ALA A 85 -13.25 14.23 5.63
C ALA A 85 -14.76 14.47 5.81
N ALA A 86 -15.21 15.72 5.65
CA ALA A 86 -16.62 16.09 5.74
C ALA A 86 -17.46 15.39 4.66
N PHE A 87 -16.92 15.32 3.43
CA PHE A 87 -17.60 14.71 2.29
C PHE A 87 -17.78 13.19 2.49
N VAL A 88 -16.70 12.46 2.76
CA VAL A 88 -16.78 10.99 2.90
C VAL A 88 -17.62 10.59 4.13
N ARG A 89 -17.63 11.40 5.18
CA ARG A 89 -18.55 11.24 6.31
C ARG A 89 -20.00 11.39 5.88
N LYS A 90 -20.34 12.47 5.15
CA LYS A 90 -21.69 12.73 4.62
C LYS A 90 -22.17 11.60 3.71
N GLU A 91 -21.28 11.02 2.93
CA GLU A 91 -21.55 9.87 2.06
C GLU A 91 -21.69 8.53 2.80
N GLY A 92 -21.55 8.53 4.13
CA GLY A 92 -21.78 7.37 4.97
C GLY A 92 -20.62 6.40 5.10
N GLN A 93 -19.39 6.80 4.74
CA GLN A 93 -18.19 5.97 4.94
C GLN A 93 -17.97 5.72 6.42
N LYS A 94 -17.97 4.43 6.83
CA LYS A 94 -17.87 4.04 8.23
C LYS A 94 -16.47 4.21 8.80
N GLN A 95 -15.45 3.74 8.09
CA GLN A 95 -14.05 3.87 8.53
C GLN A 95 -13.35 4.97 7.72
N ARG A 96 -12.89 5.99 8.41
CA ARG A 96 -12.27 7.20 7.86
C ARG A 96 -11.02 7.51 8.66
N TYR A 97 -9.89 7.59 8.00
CA TYR A 97 -8.60 7.88 8.62
C TYR A 97 -8.12 9.26 8.22
N LEU A 98 -7.62 10.03 9.19
CA LEU A 98 -6.78 11.19 8.90
C LEU A 98 -5.36 10.69 8.66
N THR A 99 -4.87 10.81 7.44
CA THR A 99 -3.49 10.45 7.11
C THR A 99 -2.56 11.61 7.43
N ILE A 100 -1.53 11.33 8.23
CA ILE A 100 -0.54 12.30 8.71
C ILE A 100 0.83 11.89 8.21
N THR A 101 1.49 12.79 7.45
CA THR A 101 2.82 12.57 6.90
C THR A 101 3.88 13.32 7.70
N ASN A 102 5.15 12.98 7.53
CA ASN A 102 6.26 13.78 8.08
C ASN A 102 6.77 14.84 7.09
N ASP A 103 5.87 15.34 6.25
CA ASP A 103 6.14 16.50 5.43
C ASP A 103 6.13 17.77 6.29
N TRP A 104 7.00 18.71 5.96
CA TRP A 104 7.15 19.94 6.72
C TRP A 104 7.15 21.14 5.79
N GLN A 105 6.46 22.21 6.19
CA GLN A 105 6.38 23.45 5.43
C GLN A 105 7.03 24.59 6.20
N ASP A 106 7.93 25.33 5.55
CA ASP A 106 8.57 26.51 6.18
C ASP A 106 7.64 27.75 6.16
N GLU A 107 8.05 28.81 6.86
CA GLU A 107 7.33 30.10 6.93
C GLU A 107 7.05 30.74 5.56
N LYS A 108 7.78 30.35 4.52
CA LYS A 108 7.61 30.83 3.14
C LYS A 108 6.73 29.91 2.29
N GLY A 109 6.14 28.89 2.90
CA GLY A 109 5.30 27.92 2.21
C GLY A 109 6.08 26.88 1.39
N ARG A 110 7.40 26.76 1.55
CA ARG A 110 8.19 25.76 0.83
C ARG A 110 8.05 24.40 1.50
N GLN A 111 7.65 23.42 0.72
CA GLN A 111 7.50 22.05 1.18
C GLN A 111 8.86 21.35 1.30
N ASN A 112 9.04 20.62 2.39
CA ASN A 112 10.14 19.69 2.62
C ASN A 112 9.56 18.31 2.95
N PRO A 113 9.28 17.51 1.93
CA PRO A 113 8.62 16.20 2.10
C PRO A 113 9.54 15.21 2.81
N LYS A 114 8.94 14.29 3.57
CA LYS A 114 9.62 13.21 4.28
C LYS A 114 10.76 13.70 5.18
N ASN A 115 10.47 14.75 5.95
CA ASN A 115 11.48 15.45 6.75
C ASN A 115 11.84 14.65 8.01
N LYS A 116 12.99 13.96 7.99
CA LYS A 116 13.48 13.20 9.15
C LYS A 116 13.91 14.07 10.33
N ASP A 117 14.32 15.34 10.09
CA ASP A 117 14.76 16.23 11.16
C ASP A 117 13.55 16.76 11.95
N LEU A 118 12.38 16.90 11.33
CA LEU A 118 11.12 17.07 12.03
C LEU A 118 10.90 15.93 13.04
N LEU A 119 11.05 14.68 12.62
CA LEU A 119 10.84 13.51 13.49
C LEU A 119 11.79 13.52 14.69
N LYS A 120 13.05 13.94 14.51
CA LYS A 120 13.99 14.09 15.62
C LYS A 120 13.51 15.11 16.65
N ARG A 121 12.87 16.22 16.20
CA ARG A 121 12.31 17.24 17.10
C ARG A 121 11.05 16.73 17.80
N LEU A 122 10.15 16.09 17.08
CA LEU A 122 8.93 15.51 17.65
C LEU A 122 9.22 14.38 18.65
N PHE A 123 10.33 13.67 18.48
CA PHE A 123 10.65 12.50 19.30
C PHE A 123 11.75 12.74 20.36
N VAL A 124 12.20 13.98 20.52
CA VAL A 124 13.36 14.32 21.37
C VAL A 124 13.18 13.87 22.84
N ASN A 125 11.95 13.85 23.33
CA ASN A 125 11.61 13.38 24.68
C ASN A 125 10.14 12.97 24.76
N ASP A 126 9.73 12.44 25.90
CA ASP A 126 8.36 11.96 26.11
C ASP A 126 7.32 13.09 26.12
N GLU A 127 7.68 14.29 26.53
CA GLU A 127 6.79 15.45 26.53
C GLU A 127 6.43 15.84 25.08
N GLN A 128 7.41 15.93 24.19
CA GLN A 128 7.17 16.23 22.78
C GLN A 128 6.40 15.11 22.06
N LYS A 129 6.75 13.83 22.32
CA LYS A 129 5.99 12.70 21.81
C LYS A 129 4.51 12.76 22.23
N ASN A 130 4.25 13.06 23.51
CA ASN A 130 2.88 13.17 24.01
C ASN A 130 2.15 14.40 23.44
N ALA A 131 2.81 15.52 23.28
CA ALA A 131 2.22 16.72 22.66
C ALA A 131 1.80 16.43 21.21
N ALA A 132 2.67 15.82 20.40
CA ALA A 132 2.36 15.44 19.04
C ALA A 132 1.18 14.44 18.97
N ILE A 133 1.14 13.46 19.88
CA ILE A 133 0.01 12.51 19.97
C ILE A 133 -1.30 13.25 20.27
N GLN A 134 -1.31 14.20 21.22
CA GLN A 134 -2.52 14.96 21.55
C GLN A 134 -3.00 15.82 20.36
N GLU A 135 -2.09 16.41 19.58
CA GLU A 135 -2.45 17.13 18.37
C GLU A 135 -3.11 16.23 17.34
N MET A 136 -2.57 15.02 17.13
CA MET A 136 -3.14 14.01 16.20
C MET A 136 -4.54 13.55 16.64
N LEU A 137 -4.73 13.26 17.93
CA LEU A 137 -6.02 12.85 18.48
C LEU A 137 -7.05 13.97 18.33
N SER A 138 -6.67 15.21 18.68
CA SER A 138 -7.54 16.37 18.55
C SER A 138 -7.95 16.61 17.09
N ALA A 139 -7.02 16.49 16.16
CA ALA A 139 -7.28 16.63 14.73
C ALA A 139 -8.23 15.54 14.21
N ALA A 140 -8.04 14.29 14.61
CA ALA A 140 -8.94 13.20 14.23
C ALA A 140 -10.37 13.41 14.77
N HIS A 141 -10.53 13.86 16.00
CA HIS A 141 -11.82 14.19 16.59
C HIS A 141 -12.47 15.42 15.92
N GLU A 142 -11.71 16.47 15.65
CA GLU A 142 -12.20 17.66 14.95
C GLU A 142 -12.80 17.31 13.59
N LEU A 143 -12.11 16.44 12.83
CA LEU A 143 -12.56 15.98 11.52
C LEU A 143 -13.60 14.84 11.58
N GLU A 144 -13.96 14.39 12.78
CA GLU A 144 -14.80 13.22 13.00
C GLU A 144 -14.31 11.98 12.24
N CYS A 145 -12.99 11.83 12.10
CA CYS A 145 -12.38 10.61 11.62
C CYS A 145 -12.51 9.49 12.65
N THR A 146 -12.57 8.25 12.19
CA THR A 146 -12.67 7.07 13.05
C THR A 146 -11.32 6.49 13.42
N GLY A 147 -10.25 7.06 12.87
CA GLY A 147 -8.88 6.62 13.11
C GLY A 147 -7.84 7.60 12.57
N ILE A 148 -6.61 7.32 12.95
CA ILE A 148 -5.41 8.00 12.47
C ILE A 148 -4.64 7.04 11.59
N GLU A 149 -4.09 7.56 10.49
CA GLU A 149 -3.13 6.84 9.68
C GLU A 149 -1.82 7.61 9.68
N LEU A 150 -0.73 6.93 10.10
CA LEU A 150 0.59 7.54 10.18
C LEU A 150 1.43 7.08 8.99
N ASP A 151 1.80 8.01 8.12
CA ASP A 151 2.61 7.79 6.92
C ASP A 151 3.94 8.56 7.02
N TYR A 152 4.82 8.08 7.89
CA TYR A 152 6.16 8.66 8.07
C TYR A 152 7.19 7.86 7.30
N GLU A 153 7.94 8.55 6.44
CA GLU A 153 8.86 7.95 5.50
C GLU A 153 10.30 8.49 5.62
N ALA A 154 11.24 7.82 4.92
CA ALA A 154 12.63 8.22 4.69
C ALA A 154 13.51 8.36 5.95
N PHE A 155 13.16 7.73 7.07
CA PHE A 155 13.90 7.86 8.34
C PHE A 155 14.52 6.54 8.84
N PHE A 156 14.05 5.39 8.43
CA PHE A 156 14.37 4.07 9.03
C PHE A 156 15.84 3.65 8.92
N LYS A 157 16.62 4.29 8.06
CA LYS A 157 18.08 4.08 7.97
C LYS A 157 18.83 4.67 9.18
N ASP A 158 18.23 5.61 9.89
CA ASP A 158 18.71 6.13 11.17
C ASP A 158 18.17 5.21 12.29
N LYS A 159 19.05 4.34 12.82
CA LYS A 159 18.65 3.32 13.80
C LYS A 159 18.13 3.91 15.11
N ALA A 160 18.67 5.05 15.54
CA ALA A 160 18.22 5.71 16.77
C ALA A 160 16.82 6.27 16.57
N LEU A 161 16.60 6.96 15.44
CA LEU A 161 15.30 7.52 15.09
C LEU A 161 14.24 6.42 14.88
N LEU A 162 14.64 5.27 14.34
CA LEU A 162 13.74 4.11 14.24
C LEU A 162 13.28 3.61 15.62
N GLN A 163 14.16 3.55 16.62
CA GLN A 163 13.77 3.16 17.98
C GLN A 163 12.85 4.19 18.63
N ASP A 164 13.09 5.48 18.40
CA ASP A 164 12.19 6.54 18.85
C ASP A 164 10.83 6.47 18.18
N TYR A 165 10.78 6.17 16.89
CA TYR A 165 9.55 5.93 16.13
C TYR A 165 8.75 4.74 16.68
N LEU A 166 9.40 3.61 16.97
CA LEU A 166 8.74 2.45 17.56
C LEU A 166 8.14 2.76 18.95
N SER A 167 8.88 3.52 19.76
CA SER A 167 8.37 4.01 21.05
C SER A 167 7.18 4.96 20.86
N PHE A 168 7.25 5.87 19.90
CA PHE A 168 6.18 6.82 19.57
C PHE A 168 4.92 6.08 19.10
N THR A 169 5.05 5.16 18.14
CA THR A 169 3.91 4.40 17.60
C THR A 169 3.24 3.52 18.64
N TYR A 170 4.01 2.96 19.59
CA TYR A 170 3.43 2.25 20.73
C TYR A 170 2.57 3.19 21.60
N LYS A 171 3.10 4.37 21.96
CA LYS A 171 2.35 5.38 22.73
C LYS A 171 1.10 5.86 22.00
N LEU A 172 1.22 6.14 20.70
CA LEU A 172 0.09 6.53 19.85
C LEU A 172 -0.97 5.42 19.80
N SER A 173 -0.56 4.16 19.65
CA SER A 173 -1.47 3.02 19.67
C SER A 173 -2.27 2.93 20.97
N MET A 174 -1.61 3.10 22.12
CA MET A 174 -2.27 3.09 23.41
C MET A 174 -3.23 4.27 23.58
N ALA A 175 -2.87 5.44 23.07
CA ALA A 175 -3.71 6.62 23.09
C ALA A 175 -4.95 6.47 22.19
N CYS A 176 -4.77 5.96 20.96
CA CYS A 176 -5.89 5.66 20.06
C CYS A 176 -6.90 4.67 20.67
N ILE A 177 -6.41 3.59 21.31
CA ILE A 177 -7.27 2.62 22.00
C ILE A 177 -8.11 3.32 23.08
N LYS A 178 -7.50 4.21 23.87
CA LYS A 178 -8.20 4.93 24.95
C LYS A 178 -9.29 5.87 24.41
N GLU A 179 -9.05 6.50 23.25
CA GLU A 179 -9.98 7.41 22.59
C GLU A 179 -10.92 6.71 21.61
N ASN A 180 -10.90 5.36 21.54
CA ASN A 180 -11.70 4.55 20.63
C ASN A 180 -11.49 4.92 19.15
N LEU A 181 -10.24 5.22 18.79
CA LEU A 181 -9.79 5.46 17.43
C LEU A 181 -9.00 4.25 16.91
N ASP A 182 -9.19 3.91 15.65
CA ASP A 182 -8.33 2.96 14.95
C ASP A 182 -6.97 3.59 14.59
N LEU A 183 -5.93 2.77 14.53
CA LEU A 183 -4.61 3.21 14.08
C LEU A 183 -4.13 2.37 12.90
N ARG A 184 -3.74 3.04 11.82
CA ARG A 184 -3.01 2.47 10.69
C ARG A 184 -1.61 3.06 10.63
N ILE A 185 -0.63 2.25 10.26
CA ILE A 185 0.77 2.66 10.12
C ILE A 185 1.23 2.23 8.73
N VAL A 186 1.57 3.19 7.90
CA VAL A 186 2.08 2.96 6.55
C VAL A 186 3.59 2.73 6.62
N LEU A 187 4.08 1.72 5.92
CA LEU A 187 5.48 1.31 5.93
C LEU A 187 6.06 1.22 4.52
N GLU A 188 7.23 1.83 4.34
CA GLU A 188 8.02 1.65 3.12
C GLU A 188 8.49 0.18 2.98
N PRO A 189 8.64 -0.37 1.76
CA PRO A 189 9.05 -1.77 1.55
C PRO A 189 10.48 -2.06 2.03
N GLY A 190 11.30 -1.01 2.21
CA GLY A 190 12.65 -1.09 2.77
C GLY A 190 12.71 -1.07 4.29
N MET A 191 11.60 -0.84 4.99
CA MET A 191 11.52 -0.83 6.45
C MET A 191 11.94 -2.19 7.03
N PRO A 192 12.77 -2.25 8.09
CA PRO A 192 13.05 -3.50 8.79
C PRO A 192 11.81 -3.97 9.57
N MET A 193 11.04 -4.89 8.97
CA MET A 193 9.74 -5.31 9.49
C MET A 193 9.82 -6.15 10.75
N ASP A 194 11.01 -6.61 11.12
CA ASP A 194 11.37 -7.30 12.36
C ASP A 194 11.86 -6.37 13.48
N ALA A 195 11.76 -5.06 13.29
CA ALA A 195 12.32 -4.06 14.22
C ALA A 195 11.61 -3.99 15.60
N GLY A 196 10.51 -4.72 15.80
CA GLY A 196 9.79 -4.74 17.08
C GLY A 196 8.53 -3.88 17.09
N PHE A 197 7.80 -3.84 16.01
CA PHE A 197 6.49 -3.19 15.94
C PHE A 197 5.50 -3.74 16.98
N CYS A 198 4.64 -2.88 17.51
CA CYS A 198 3.66 -3.26 18.54
C CYS A 198 2.43 -3.95 17.92
N LYS A 199 1.73 -4.77 18.72
CA LYS A 199 0.39 -5.25 18.36
C LYS A 199 -0.64 -4.14 18.56
N GLY A 200 -1.67 -4.14 17.73
CA GLY A 200 -2.80 -3.19 17.82
C GLY A 200 -3.06 -2.49 16.49
N PRO A 201 -2.10 -1.74 15.94
CA PRO A 201 -2.29 -1.10 14.64
C PRO A 201 -2.52 -2.08 13.50
N GLU A 202 -3.13 -1.58 12.42
CA GLU A 202 -3.01 -2.18 11.09
C GLU A 202 -1.77 -1.61 10.41
N TYR A 203 -0.94 -2.48 9.86
CA TYR A 203 0.27 -2.10 9.13
C TYR A 203 0.02 -2.19 7.63
N VAL A 204 0.12 -1.07 6.95
CA VAL A 204 -0.08 -0.94 5.50
C VAL A 204 1.29 -0.85 4.84
N VAL A 205 1.71 -1.90 4.17
CA VAL A 205 3.01 -1.92 3.49
C VAL A 205 2.85 -1.47 2.05
N MET A 206 3.70 -0.55 1.60
CA MET A 206 3.75 -0.09 0.22
C MET A 206 4.33 -1.19 -0.68
N PHE A 207 3.48 -1.81 -1.51
CA PHE A 207 3.87 -2.78 -2.53
C PHE A 207 4.09 -2.08 -3.87
N TYR A 208 4.78 -0.95 -3.85
CA TYR A 208 5.10 -0.15 -5.02
C TYR A 208 6.43 0.59 -4.83
N ASN A 209 6.82 1.42 -5.81
CA ASN A 209 8.13 2.07 -5.87
C ASN A 209 9.30 1.09 -6.12
N LEU A 210 9.03 -0.07 -6.77
CA LEU A 210 10.12 -0.90 -7.30
C LEU A 210 10.91 -0.08 -8.33
N HIS A 211 10.22 0.58 -9.26
CA HIS A 211 10.78 1.57 -10.17
C HIS A 211 10.14 2.95 -9.98
N GLY A 212 10.91 4.02 -10.28
CA GLY A 212 10.50 5.40 -10.12
C GLY A 212 11.66 6.38 -10.31
N ARG A 213 11.62 7.52 -9.62
CA ARG A 213 12.67 8.56 -9.72
C ARG A 213 14.06 8.10 -9.33
N HIS A 214 14.17 7.02 -8.58
CA HIS A 214 15.42 6.48 -8.04
C HIS A 214 16.03 5.37 -8.92
N SER A 215 15.38 5.01 -10.02
CA SER A 215 15.75 3.87 -10.87
C SER A 215 15.58 4.18 -12.35
N GLY A 216 16.01 3.27 -13.22
CA GLY A 216 15.59 3.24 -14.62
C GLY A 216 14.13 2.85 -14.79
N PRO A 217 13.62 2.86 -16.06
CA PRO A 217 12.26 2.50 -16.39
C PRO A 217 11.85 1.11 -15.90
N GLY A 218 10.57 0.96 -15.56
CA GLY A 218 9.99 -0.30 -15.13
C GLY A 218 8.70 -0.12 -14.37
N ALA A 219 8.05 -1.24 -14.05
CA ALA A 219 6.80 -1.29 -13.32
C ALA A 219 6.96 -0.84 -11.85
N LYS A 220 5.90 -0.33 -11.24
CA LYS A 220 5.88 0.02 -9.80
C LYS A 220 6.00 -1.21 -8.89
N ALA A 221 5.57 -2.38 -9.36
CA ALA A 221 5.72 -3.67 -8.72
C ALA A 221 5.77 -4.79 -9.77
N ASP A 222 6.37 -5.91 -9.41
CA ASP A 222 6.34 -7.17 -10.13
C ASP A 222 6.10 -8.34 -9.18
N ALA A 223 5.96 -9.54 -9.73
CA ALA A 223 5.64 -10.72 -8.93
C ALA A 223 6.72 -11.05 -7.90
N GLU A 224 8.00 -10.90 -8.25
CA GLU A 224 9.11 -11.18 -7.35
C GLU A 224 9.18 -10.18 -6.18
N PHE A 225 9.00 -8.90 -6.47
CA PHE A 225 8.97 -7.84 -5.46
C PHE A 225 7.79 -8.02 -4.48
N ILE A 226 6.60 -8.34 -5.01
CA ILE A 226 5.40 -8.61 -4.20
C ILE A 226 5.68 -9.80 -3.27
N GLN A 227 6.15 -10.92 -3.81
CA GLN A 227 6.44 -12.13 -3.03
C GLN A 227 7.46 -11.87 -1.91
N LYS A 228 8.58 -11.23 -2.23
CA LYS A 228 9.63 -10.86 -1.25
C LYS A 228 9.09 -9.93 -0.16
N THR A 229 8.19 -9.02 -0.52
CA THR A 229 7.60 -8.08 0.45
C THR A 229 6.61 -8.80 1.38
N ILE A 230 5.81 -9.75 0.87
CA ILE A 230 4.94 -10.60 1.68
C ILE A 230 5.76 -11.40 2.71
N GLU A 231 6.87 -12.01 2.28
CA GLU A 231 7.76 -12.76 3.17
C GLU A 231 8.29 -11.89 4.32
N LYS A 232 8.72 -10.66 4.02
CA LYS A 232 9.15 -9.69 5.04
C LYS A 232 8.02 -9.32 6.00
N MET A 233 6.80 -9.12 5.48
CA MET A 233 5.63 -8.79 6.30
C MET A 233 5.29 -9.85 7.34
N ALA A 234 5.76 -11.09 7.20
CA ALA A 234 5.52 -12.16 8.17
C ALA A 234 6.01 -11.77 9.58
N ALA A 235 7.04 -10.93 9.68
CA ALA A 235 7.60 -10.45 10.95
C ALA A 235 6.72 -9.40 11.65
N ILE A 236 5.84 -8.72 10.93
CA ILE A 236 4.96 -7.68 11.49
C ILE A 236 3.85 -8.34 12.31
N PRO A 237 3.60 -7.91 13.56
CA PRO A 237 2.50 -8.44 14.37
C PRO A 237 1.15 -7.83 13.95
N GLY A 238 0.07 -8.59 14.07
CA GLY A 238 -1.30 -8.07 13.91
C GLY A 238 -1.79 -7.99 12.46
N ARG A 239 -2.69 -7.03 12.21
CA ARG A 239 -3.35 -6.85 10.92
C ARG A 239 -2.39 -6.25 9.89
N LYS A 240 -2.45 -6.74 8.66
CA LYS A 240 -1.55 -6.33 7.57
C LYS A 240 -2.35 -6.02 6.32
N SER A 241 -1.94 -4.99 5.60
CA SER A 241 -2.51 -4.57 4.32
C SER A 241 -1.40 -4.37 3.30
N ALA A 242 -1.62 -4.78 2.06
CA ALA A 242 -0.74 -4.47 0.94
C ALA A 242 -1.29 -3.25 0.20
N ALA A 243 -0.49 -2.21 0.06
CA ALA A 243 -0.84 -1.04 -0.73
C ALA A 243 -0.26 -1.14 -2.14
N PHE A 244 -1.09 -1.07 -3.16
CA PHE A 244 -0.69 -0.99 -4.57
C PHE A 244 -0.95 0.40 -5.13
N ALA A 245 -0.07 0.89 -6.01
CA ALA A 245 -0.24 2.19 -6.66
C ALA A 245 -0.75 2.02 -8.09
N THR A 246 -1.84 2.72 -8.41
CA THR A 246 -2.34 2.90 -9.78
C THR A 246 -1.46 3.87 -10.56
N GLY A 247 -1.69 4.01 -11.87
CA GLY A 247 -0.87 4.85 -12.74
C GLY A 247 0.59 4.40 -12.80
N GLY A 248 1.51 5.32 -13.08
CA GLY A 248 2.88 4.93 -13.36
C GLY A 248 3.90 6.04 -13.33
N CYS A 249 4.90 5.86 -14.17
CA CYS A 249 5.96 6.85 -14.38
C CYS A 249 6.26 7.00 -15.87
N LEU A 250 6.67 8.20 -16.24
CA LEU A 250 7.20 8.56 -17.52
C LEU A 250 8.67 8.95 -17.35
N TRP A 251 9.55 8.22 -18.00
CA TRP A 251 10.98 8.54 -18.09
C TRP A 251 11.26 9.26 -19.39
N GLU A 252 12.18 10.19 -19.33
CA GLU A 252 12.62 10.98 -20.47
C GLU A 252 14.13 10.85 -20.64
N ASP A 253 14.57 10.50 -21.84
CA ASP A 253 15.96 10.48 -22.24
C ASP A 253 16.17 11.44 -23.40
N TYR A 254 17.27 12.20 -23.40
CA TYR A 254 17.57 13.16 -24.45
C TYR A 254 19.06 13.29 -24.74
N GLY A 255 19.39 14.11 -25.76
CA GLY A 255 20.76 14.32 -26.19
C GLY A 255 21.26 13.22 -27.16
N LEU A 256 22.56 13.25 -27.47
CA LEU A 256 23.14 12.30 -28.38
C LEU A 256 23.01 10.87 -27.86
N LEU A 257 22.33 10.01 -28.60
CA LEU A 257 22.06 8.60 -28.24
C LEU A 257 21.32 8.41 -26.90
N GLY A 258 20.52 9.38 -26.44
CA GLY A 258 19.79 9.25 -25.18
C GLY A 258 20.68 9.22 -23.91
N LEU A 259 21.91 9.76 -24.02
CA LEU A 259 22.88 9.71 -22.91
C LEU A 259 22.56 10.66 -21.77
N LYS A 260 21.62 11.61 -21.95
CA LYS A 260 21.16 12.50 -20.91
C LYS A 260 19.82 12.03 -20.40
N LYS A 261 19.69 11.93 -19.08
CA LYS A 261 18.45 11.58 -18.41
C LYS A 261 17.69 12.84 -18.03
N GLY A 262 16.42 12.88 -18.37
CA GLY A 262 15.47 13.88 -17.95
C GLY A 262 14.83 13.55 -16.60
N PRO A 263 13.92 14.41 -16.14
CA PRO A 263 13.17 14.14 -14.91
C PRO A 263 12.20 12.97 -15.11
N VAL A 264 12.11 12.10 -14.09
CA VAL A 264 11.05 11.09 -14.04
C VAL A 264 9.79 11.73 -13.50
N ARG A 265 8.70 11.63 -14.25
CA ARG A 265 7.39 12.18 -13.90
C ARG A 265 6.43 11.06 -13.50
N PHE A 266 5.76 11.22 -12.36
CA PHE A 266 4.61 10.37 -12.03
C PHE A 266 3.43 10.76 -12.94
N VAL A 267 2.70 9.76 -13.40
CA VAL A 267 1.51 9.91 -14.24
C VAL A 267 0.38 9.09 -13.65
N ASP A 268 -0.81 9.66 -13.64
CA ASP A 268 -2.03 8.91 -13.33
C ASP A 268 -2.43 8.04 -14.53
N GLU A 269 -3.33 7.09 -14.34
CA GLU A 269 -3.73 6.18 -15.43
C GLU A 269 -4.45 6.93 -16.57
N ASP A 270 -5.30 7.94 -16.24
CA ASP A 270 -5.97 8.77 -17.23
C ASP A 270 -4.99 9.61 -18.07
N GLU A 271 -3.92 10.12 -17.43
CA GLU A 271 -2.84 10.81 -18.12
C GLU A 271 -2.03 9.84 -19.02
N ALA A 272 -1.74 8.65 -18.53
CA ALA A 272 -1.07 7.61 -19.32
C ALA A 272 -1.93 7.24 -20.56
N ALA A 273 -3.23 7.02 -20.37
CA ALA A 273 -4.16 6.75 -21.46
C ALA A 273 -4.24 7.91 -22.48
N ALA A 274 -4.21 9.16 -22.01
CA ALA A 274 -4.17 10.32 -22.88
C ALA A 274 -2.88 10.40 -23.72
N LEU A 275 -1.73 10.07 -23.14
CA LEU A 275 -0.45 9.98 -23.86
C LEU A 275 -0.49 8.86 -24.93
N VAL A 276 -0.99 7.69 -24.58
CA VAL A 276 -1.18 6.55 -25.49
C VAL A 276 -2.04 6.98 -26.68
N GLN A 277 -3.18 7.65 -26.45
CA GLN A 277 -4.05 8.14 -27.49
C GLN A 277 -3.39 9.23 -28.35
N LYS A 278 -2.74 10.22 -27.71
CA LYS A 278 -2.06 11.34 -28.41
C LYS A 278 -1.02 10.86 -29.40
N HIS A 279 -0.24 9.87 -29.02
CA HIS A 279 0.86 9.34 -29.83
C HIS A 279 0.47 8.08 -30.63
N SER A 280 -0.82 7.67 -30.59
CA SER A 280 -1.33 6.47 -31.28
C SER A 280 -0.51 5.21 -30.95
N LEU A 281 -0.17 5.03 -29.69
CA LEU A 281 0.65 3.92 -29.20
C LEU A 281 -0.19 2.66 -28.98
N THR A 282 0.50 1.52 -29.00
CA THR A 282 -0.07 0.21 -28.58
C THR A 282 0.76 -0.26 -27.40
N PRO A 283 0.33 -0.03 -26.15
CA PRO A 283 1.05 -0.51 -24.98
C PRO A 283 1.12 -2.05 -24.96
N GLU A 284 2.26 -2.56 -24.57
CA GLU A 284 2.46 -3.99 -24.33
C GLU A 284 2.29 -4.30 -22.83
N ARG A 285 1.68 -5.44 -22.53
CA ARG A 285 1.57 -5.91 -21.15
C ARG A 285 2.78 -6.77 -20.82
N ASP A 286 3.54 -6.33 -19.84
CA ASP A 286 4.71 -7.07 -19.37
C ASP A 286 4.29 -8.33 -18.60
N ALA A 287 4.92 -9.47 -18.94
CA ALA A 287 4.54 -10.76 -18.39
C ALA A 287 4.91 -10.95 -16.91
N GLU A 288 5.96 -10.26 -16.43
CA GLU A 288 6.48 -10.42 -15.07
C GLU A 288 5.73 -9.52 -14.09
N SER A 289 5.42 -8.30 -14.51
CA SER A 289 4.74 -7.30 -13.67
C SER A 289 3.25 -7.18 -13.94
N ALA A 290 2.76 -7.67 -15.07
CA ALA A 290 1.43 -7.40 -15.60
C ALA A 290 1.17 -5.90 -15.90
N ALA A 291 2.14 -5.02 -15.75
CA ALA A 291 2.01 -3.59 -16.06
C ALA A 291 2.03 -3.35 -17.57
N LEU A 292 1.44 -2.24 -17.99
CA LEU A 292 1.50 -1.78 -19.36
C LEU A 292 2.72 -0.89 -19.57
N HIS A 293 3.38 -1.03 -20.73
CA HIS A 293 4.47 -0.15 -21.12
C HIS A 293 4.45 0.18 -22.61
N CYS A 294 4.99 1.33 -22.96
CA CYS A 294 5.21 1.76 -24.33
C CYS A 294 6.28 2.85 -24.40
N GLN A 295 6.76 3.11 -25.61
CA GLN A 295 7.79 4.11 -25.88
C GLN A 295 7.36 5.01 -27.02
N TYR A 296 7.82 6.26 -27.00
CA TYR A 296 7.60 7.21 -28.10
C TYR A 296 8.70 8.27 -28.16
N GLU A 297 8.79 8.96 -29.30
CA GLU A 297 9.68 10.10 -29.47
C GLU A 297 8.86 11.37 -29.70
N GLU A 298 9.26 12.47 -29.07
CA GLU A 298 8.70 13.79 -29.27
C GLU A 298 9.79 14.85 -29.14
N ASN A 299 9.91 15.75 -30.12
CA ASN A 299 10.88 16.86 -30.13
C ASN A 299 12.35 16.43 -29.92
N GLY A 300 12.74 15.25 -30.41
CA GLY A 300 14.09 14.71 -30.25
C GLY A 300 14.41 14.14 -28.89
N HIS A 301 13.39 13.94 -28.06
CA HIS A 301 13.46 13.25 -26.77
C HIS A 301 12.79 11.88 -26.90
N HIS A 302 13.37 10.90 -26.24
CA HIS A 302 12.82 9.56 -26.12
C HIS A 302 12.10 9.42 -24.78
N TYR A 303 10.90 8.87 -24.80
CA TYR A 303 10.06 8.67 -23.63
C TYR A 303 9.72 7.20 -23.46
N GLU A 304 9.78 6.72 -22.24
CA GLU A 304 9.33 5.39 -21.84
C GLU A 304 8.29 5.50 -20.74
N LEU A 305 7.11 4.97 -21.00
CA LEU A 305 5.95 4.98 -20.10
C LEU A 305 5.70 3.59 -19.56
N TRP A 306 5.61 3.46 -18.25
CA TRP A 306 5.15 2.27 -17.55
C TRP A 306 4.00 2.66 -16.63
N TYR A 307 2.88 1.93 -16.66
CA TYR A 307 1.73 2.21 -15.81
C TYR A 307 0.90 0.98 -15.48
N ALA A 308 0.20 1.04 -14.34
CA ALA A 308 -0.73 0.03 -13.86
C ALA A 308 -2.16 0.49 -14.16
N ASP A 309 -2.90 -0.32 -14.88
CA ASP A 309 -4.33 -0.22 -15.08
C ASP A 309 -5.09 -1.15 -14.10
N SER A 310 -6.42 -1.21 -14.20
CA SER A 310 -7.23 -2.06 -13.34
C SER A 310 -6.93 -3.55 -13.50
N GLU A 311 -6.48 -4.02 -14.68
CA GLU A 311 -6.08 -5.42 -14.89
C GLU A 311 -4.77 -5.73 -14.17
N THR A 312 -3.79 -4.83 -14.25
CA THR A 312 -2.53 -4.90 -13.49
C THR A 312 -2.81 -4.97 -11.99
N ILE A 313 -3.64 -4.04 -11.49
CA ILE A 313 -4.01 -4.01 -10.07
C ILE A 313 -4.68 -5.31 -9.64
N ASN A 314 -5.60 -5.85 -10.44
CA ASN A 314 -6.25 -7.14 -10.16
C ASN A 314 -5.27 -8.32 -10.13
N ALA A 315 -4.25 -8.33 -11.00
CA ALA A 315 -3.20 -9.33 -10.97
C ALA A 315 -2.37 -9.27 -9.67
N TRP A 316 -1.99 -8.06 -9.23
CA TRP A 316 -1.26 -7.86 -7.98
C TRP A 316 -2.10 -8.20 -6.74
N ILE A 317 -3.38 -7.80 -6.72
CA ILE A 317 -4.34 -8.18 -5.66
C ILE A 317 -4.42 -9.71 -5.59
N LYS A 318 -4.62 -10.37 -6.73
CA LYS A 318 -4.70 -11.83 -6.78
C LYS A 318 -3.45 -12.49 -6.19
N LEU A 319 -2.26 -12.03 -6.59
CA LEU A 319 -1.00 -12.56 -6.06
C LEU A 319 -0.89 -12.37 -4.54
N ALA A 320 -1.27 -11.19 -4.03
CA ALA A 320 -1.26 -10.92 -2.59
C ALA A 320 -2.26 -11.80 -1.83
N THR A 321 -3.47 -11.94 -2.35
CA THR A 321 -4.54 -12.74 -1.70
C THR A 321 -4.25 -14.24 -1.74
N ASP A 322 -3.70 -14.75 -2.83
CA ASP A 322 -3.24 -16.15 -2.93
C ASP A 322 -2.16 -16.47 -1.86
N ASN A 323 -1.47 -15.43 -1.36
CA ASN A 323 -0.47 -15.53 -0.29
C ASN A 323 -0.99 -15.06 1.09
N GLY A 324 -2.31 -15.00 1.27
CA GLY A 324 -2.95 -14.77 2.57
C GLY A 324 -3.05 -13.30 3.01
N ILE A 325 -2.87 -12.35 2.11
CA ILE A 325 -3.13 -10.93 2.38
C ILE A 325 -4.60 -10.64 2.08
N GLU A 326 -5.39 -10.36 3.09
CA GLU A 326 -6.84 -10.14 2.97
C GLU A 326 -7.23 -8.66 2.90
N ARG A 327 -6.28 -7.75 3.14
CA ARG A 327 -6.47 -6.30 3.17
C ARG A 327 -5.62 -5.62 2.12
N ILE A 328 -6.26 -4.87 1.25
CA ILE A 328 -5.61 -4.18 0.14
C ILE A 328 -5.92 -2.68 0.22
N SER A 329 -4.94 -1.87 -0.03
CA SER A 329 -5.06 -0.43 -0.15
C SER A 329 -4.66 0.02 -1.56
N LEU A 330 -5.39 0.96 -2.13
CA LEU A 330 -5.12 1.47 -3.48
C LEU A 330 -4.61 2.92 -3.39
N TRP A 331 -3.39 3.15 -3.79
CA TRP A 331 -2.83 4.47 -3.93
C TRP A 331 -2.98 4.93 -5.38
N ARG A 332 -3.93 5.73 -5.71
CA ARG A 332 -4.97 6.45 -4.98
C ARG A 332 -6.23 6.61 -5.86
N LEU A 333 -7.31 7.12 -5.32
CA LEU A 333 -8.43 7.61 -6.11
C LEU A 333 -8.08 8.96 -6.74
N GLY A 334 -8.60 9.18 -7.94
CA GLY A 334 -8.32 10.33 -8.78
C GLY A 334 -7.33 10.00 -9.88
N GLY A 335 -7.80 9.99 -11.14
CA GLY A 335 -6.99 9.71 -12.32
C GLY A 335 -6.99 8.24 -12.76
N ASN A 336 -7.95 7.43 -12.32
CA ASN A 336 -8.13 6.07 -12.82
C ASN A 336 -9.16 6.05 -13.96
N THR A 337 -8.92 5.26 -15.00
CA THR A 337 -9.82 5.18 -16.15
C THR A 337 -11.06 4.30 -15.86
N ASP A 338 -10.86 3.21 -15.11
CA ASP A 338 -11.95 2.30 -14.71
C ASP A 338 -11.69 1.69 -13.32
N ILE A 339 -11.77 2.51 -12.28
CA ILE A 339 -11.58 2.03 -10.90
C ILE A 339 -12.60 0.96 -10.49
N LYS A 340 -13.79 0.92 -11.12
CA LYS A 340 -14.82 -0.08 -10.83
C LYS A 340 -14.45 -1.49 -11.30
N ALA A 341 -13.50 -1.61 -12.23
CA ALA A 341 -12.99 -2.89 -12.68
C ALA A 341 -12.04 -3.55 -11.66
N VAL A 342 -11.59 -2.80 -10.64
CA VAL A 342 -10.82 -3.36 -9.53
C VAL A 342 -11.74 -4.23 -8.67
N LYS A 343 -11.33 -5.49 -8.44
CA LYS A 343 -12.14 -6.50 -7.78
C LYS A 343 -11.77 -6.65 -6.31
N ASN A 344 -12.78 -6.92 -5.49
CA ASN A 344 -12.62 -7.25 -4.08
C ASN A 344 -12.91 -8.76 -3.80
N ARG A 345 -12.56 -9.61 -4.77
CA ARG A 345 -12.82 -11.06 -4.69
C ARG A 345 -11.57 -11.87 -5.05
#